data_ad5a3f7cd12c811da8ca173c1bd03ffa
#
_entry.id   ad5a3f7cd12c811da8ca173c1bd03ffa
#
_cell.length_a   1.000
_cell.length_b   1.000
_cell.length_c   1.000
_cell.angle_alpha   90.00
_cell.angle_beta   90.00
_cell.angle_gamma   90.00
#
_symmetry.space_group_name_H-M   'P 1'
#
loop_
_entity.id
_entity.type
_entity.pdbx_description
1 polymer ?
#
loop_
_entity_poly.entity_id
_entity_poly.type
_entity_poly.pdbx_seq_one_letter_code
_entity_poly.pdbx_strand_id
1 'polypeptide(L)'
;MAHAIGIDLGTTYSAVAVMRATGVPEILSNSEGEDITRSVVMFQDIGGKDEPLVGAMAKHAAASAPHDVVEFVKRSMGDSAWRFESPAGTSYRPEEISAVILRRLKADAELALGSTVTDAVITVPAYFDDARRKATKDAGEIAGLNVLRVLNEPTAAALSFGLDTASDGLVLVYDLGGGTFDVTLMRIGGGQFEVLGTDGDRNLGGFDFDNRLMVHIAEQVQAQGGPDVLDDAMQTASLREKAEMAKRSLTTVASTMVIVAEGGRSYRVQIDRSTFEQLTMDLVRRTEDLTESVLDEAGVAWDSLDHLILVGGSTRMPMIRNLVEKLAGRQADRTVHPDQAVALGAAIQAAVHVSASAGTSLDVFEGKSLQVLDVTSQALGTLALDGNDSRTMMNNILIPRNTKIPAKSSQDFYTSSDQQTSVHVEVTQGDDTDPEYVVVIGEKTLPIPPYPQGAPVRVSYAYDIDQTIFVEVTDLTANKLIGTFDIDRIANLTDDELGTAKDRVARLTVS
;
A
#
# COMPACT_ATOMS: atom_id res chain seq x y z
N MET A 1 -13.72 6.04 27.37
CA MET A 1 -12.84 4.90 27.07
C MET A 1 -12.10 5.27 25.79
N ALA A 2 -10.83 4.93 25.66
CA ALA A 2 -10.12 5.13 24.40
C ALA A 2 -10.68 4.18 23.33
N HIS A 3 -10.76 4.65 22.09
CA HIS A 3 -11.27 3.87 20.98
C HIS A 3 -10.12 3.39 20.09
N ALA A 4 -10.31 2.21 19.52
CA ALA A 4 -9.51 1.70 18.41
C ALA A 4 -10.27 1.93 17.10
N ILE A 5 -9.58 2.41 16.07
CA ILE A 5 -10.16 2.73 14.77
C ILE A 5 -9.49 1.92 13.66
N GLY A 6 -10.21 1.76 12.55
CA GLY A 6 -9.66 1.29 11.29
C GLY A 6 -9.41 2.47 10.36
N ILE A 7 -8.24 2.52 9.74
CA ILE A 7 -7.85 3.57 8.81
C ILE A 7 -7.48 2.96 7.47
N ASP A 8 -8.18 3.37 6.43
CA ASP A 8 -7.71 3.25 5.05
C ASP A 8 -6.85 4.48 4.72
N LEU A 9 -5.53 4.30 4.67
CA LEU A 9 -4.60 5.34 4.26
C LEU A 9 -4.36 5.24 2.75
N GLY A 10 -5.28 5.75 1.94
CA GLY A 10 -5.21 5.63 0.49
C GLY A 10 -4.29 6.66 -0.19
N THR A 11 -3.90 6.37 -1.44
CA THR A 11 -3.04 7.27 -2.24
C THR A 11 -3.70 8.61 -2.55
N THR A 12 -5.01 8.61 -2.80
CA THR A 12 -5.79 9.80 -3.19
C THR A 12 -6.80 10.20 -2.12
N TYR A 13 -7.42 9.23 -1.48
CA TYR A 13 -8.41 9.41 -0.42
C TYR A 13 -8.13 8.45 0.72
N SER A 14 -8.39 8.90 1.93
CA SER A 14 -8.33 8.11 3.16
C SER A 14 -9.69 8.10 3.84
N ALA A 15 -9.99 7.03 4.58
CA ALA A 15 -11.23 6.88 5.33
C ALA A 15 -10.96 6.32 6.72
N VAL A 16 -11.85 6.64 7.66
CA VAL A 16 -11.78 6.15 9.04
C VAL A 16 -13.09 5.45 9.40
N ALA A 17 -12.97 4.33 10.08
CA ALA A 17 -14.13 3.61 10.61
C ALA A 17 -13.90 3.16 12.05
N VAL A 18 -14.99 2.89 12.75
CA VAL A 18 -14.98 2.36 14.11
C VAL A 18 -15.99 1.22 14.25
N MET A 19 -15.67 0.24 15.07
CA MET A 19 -16.64 -0.77 15.48
C MET A 19 -17.55 -0.18 16.57
N ARG A 20 -18.85 -0.10 16.31
CA ARG A 20 -19.82 0.35 17.31
C ARG A 20 -20.11 -0.76 18.33
N ALA A 21 -20.60 -0.38 19.50
CA ALA A 21 -21.02 -1.32 20.54
C ALA A 21 -22.12 -2.30 20.09
N THR A 22 -22.80 -1.99 19.00
CA THR A 22 -23.79 -2.86 18.35
C THR A 22 -23.17 -4.02 17.55
N GLY A 23 -21.84 -4.05 17.41
CA GLY A 23 -21.13 -5.04 16.59
C GLY A 23 -21.11 -4.71 15.09
N VAL A 24 -21.54 -3.49 14.70
CA VAL A 24 -21.54 -3.04 13.30
C VAL A 24 -20.43 -2.01 13.10
N PRO A 25 -19.56 -2.17 12.09
CA PRO A 25 -18.57 -1.15 11.73
C PRO A 25 -19.26 0.04 11.04
N GLU A 26 -18.77 1.24 11.30
CA GLU A 26 -19.34 2.48 10.79
C GLU A 26 -18.24 3.43 10.37
N ILE A 27 -18.41 4.07 9.21
CA ILE A 27 -17.52 5.15 8.74
C ILE A 27 -17.71 6.39 9.60
N LEU A 28 -16.61 7.02 9.96
CA LEU A 28 -16.62 8.30 10.66
C LEU A 28 -16.40 9.43 9.62
N SER A 29 -17.41 10.29 9.48
CA SER A 29 -17.29 11.47 8.63
C SER A 29 -16.27 12.46 9.22
N ASN A 30 -15.53 13.12 8.35
CA ASN A 30 -14.56 14.16 8.73
C ASN A 30 -15.29 15.44 9.18
N SER A 31 -14.54 16.44 9.64
CA SER A 31 -15.07 17.74 10.10
C SER A 31 -15.76 18.55 8.98
N GLU A 32 -15.59 18.17 7.71
CA GLU A 32 -16.28 18.75 6.56
C GLU A 32 -17.61 18.03 6.25
N GLY A 33 -17.93 16.94 6.97
CA GLY A 33 -19.11 16.11 6.78
C GLY A 33 -18.98 15.08 5.65
N GLU A 34 -17.78 14.81 5.18
CA GLU A 34 -17.49 13.84 4.12
C GLU A 34 -16.98 12.52 4.71
N ASP A 35 -17.34 11.40 4.11
CA ASP A 35 -16.93 10.06 4.55
C ASP A 35 -15.50 9.69 4.18
N ILE A 36 -14.89 10.48 3.30
CA ILE A 36 -13.51 10.31 2.84
C ILE A 36 -12.76 11.64 2.88
N THR A 37 -11.49 11.60 3.20
CA THR A 37 -10.59 12.77 3.24
C THR A 37 -9.55 12.65 2.13
N ARG A 38 -9.30 13.72 1.35
CA ARG A 38 -8.23 13.71 0.34
C ARG A 38 -6.87 13.56 1.02
N SER A 39 -6.03 12.65 0.54
CA SER A 39 -4.65 12.43 1.03
C SER A 39 -3.69 13.46 0.43
N VAL A 40 -3.95 14.72 0.69
CA VAL A 40 -3.21 15.89 0.17
C VAL A 40 -2.85 16.79 1.34
N VAL A 41 -1.60 17.25 1.36
CA VAL A 41 -1.08 18.16 2.40
C VAL A 41 -0.52 19.40 1.72
N MET A 42 -0.94 20.57 2.16
CA MET A 42 -0.34 21.84 1.83
C MET A 42 0.39 22.41 3.05
N PHE A 43 1.59 22.88 2.89
CA PHE A 43 2.33 23.58 3.95
C PHE A 43 2.29 25.09 3.71
N GLN A 44 2.05 25.82 4.78
CA GLN A 44 2.08 27.29 4.79
C GLN A 44 3.18 27.74 5.75
N ASP A 45 3.98 28.74 5.33
CA ASP A 45 4.92 29.41 6.25
C ASP A 45 4.16 30.49 7.01
N ILE A 46 3.97 30.28 8.31
CA ILE A 46 3.38 31.28 9.22
C ILE A 46 4.41 31.69 10.28
N GLY A 47 5.11 32.77 9.99
CA GLY A 47 6.12 33.29 10.89
C GLY A 47 7.34 32.38 11.07
N GLY A 48 7.78 31.72 10.02
CA GLY A 48 8.92 30.79 10.01
C GLY A 48 8.60 29.42 10.56
N LYS A 49 7.31 29.05 10.61
CA LYS A 49 6.84 27.74 11.04
C LYS A 49 5.90 27.14 10.01
N ASP A 50 6.00 25.83 9.82
CA ASP A 50 5.08 25.09 8.99
C ASP A 50 3.73 24.92 9.67
N GLU A 51 2.66 25.31 8.99
CA GLU A 51 1.29 24.98 9.35
C GLU A 51 0.67 24.16 8.21
N PRO A 52 0.50 22.83 8.40
CA PRO A 52 -0.06 21.97 7.38
C PRO A 52 -1.59 22.03 7.37
N LEU A 53 -2.13 22.10 6.15
CA LEU A 53 -3.53 21.97 5.82
C LEU A 53 -3.73 20.63 5.10
N VAL A 54 -4.74 19.85 5.49
CA VAL A 54 -5.00 18.51 4.91
C VAL A 54 -6.39 18.46 4.28
N GLY A 55 -6.53 17.76 3.16
CA GLY A 55 -7.83 17.46 2.60
C GLY A 55 -8.20 18.30 1.37
N ALA A 56 -9.48 18.63 1.22
CA ALA A 56 -10.01 19.28 0.03
C ALA A 56 -9.43 20.68 -0.20
N MET A 57 -9.22 21.45 0.87
CA MET A 57 -8.65 22.78 0.77
C MET A 57 -7.20 22.76 0.28
N ALA A 58 -6.38 21.81 0.77
CA ALA A 58 -5.02 21.59 0.27
C ALA A 58 -5.03 21.24 -1.23
N LYS A 59 -5.95 20.38 -1.66
CA LYS A 59 -6.11 20.01 -3.08
C LYS A 59 -6.45 21.22 -3.96
N HIS A 60 -7.35 22.07 -3.54
CA HIS A 60 -7.72 23.27 -4.30
C HIS A 60 -6.55 24.27 -4.43
N ALA A 61 -5.65 24.30 -3.44
CA ALA A 61 -4.48 25.16 -3.49
C ALA A 61 -3.39 24.65 -4.46
N ALA A 62 -3.37 23.36 -4.81
CA ALA A 62 -2.34 22.76 -5.66
C ALA A 62 -2.16 23.46 -7.01
N ALA A 63 -3.25 23.95 -7.62
CA ALA A 63 -3.20 24.67 -8.90
C ALA A 63 -2.54 26.07 -8.80
N SER A 64 -2.50 26.69 -7.61
CA SER A 64 -1.94 28.02 -7.37
C SER A 64 -0.60 28.02 -6.64
N ALA A 65 -0.32 26.97 -5.87
CA ALA A 65 0.91 26.79 -5.08
C ALA A 65 1.41 25.34 -5.16
N PRO A 66 1.75 24.84 -6.36
CA PRO A 66 2.10 23.42 -6.54
C PRO A 66 3.36 22.98 -5.78
N HIS A 67 4.27 23.92 -5.48
CA HIS A 67 5.49 23.62 -4.73
C HIS A 67 5.25 23.47 -3.23
N ASP A 68 4.14 23.96 -2.71
CA ASP A 68 3.79 23.92 -1.29
C ASP A 68 2.85 22.75 -0.96
N VAL A 69 2.45 21.96 -1.99
CA VAL A 69 1.47 20.88 -1.87
C VAL A 69 2.10 19.53 -2.18
N VAL A 70 1.82 18.55 -1.32
CA VAL A 70 2.20 17.15 -1.52
C VAL A 70 0.95 16.32 -1.81
N GLU A 71 0.98 15.64 -2.95
CA GLU A 71 -0.02 14.67 -3.37
C GLU A 71 0.65 13.30 -3.58
N PHE A 72 -0.12 12.23 -3.49
CA PHE A 72 0.31 10.87 -3.80
C PHE A 72 1.52 10.35 -3.00
N VAL A 73 1.76 10.91 -1.80
CA VAL A 73 2.92 10.56 -0.96
C VAL A 73 3.03 9.06 -0.67
N LYS A 74 1.91 8.33 -0.62
CA LYS A 74 1.88 6.88 -0.40
C LYS A 74 2.73 6.10 -1.42
N ARG A 75 2.87 6.61 -2.67
CA ARG A 75 3.73 6.00 -3.71
C ARG A 75 5.23 6.12 -3.39
N SER A 76 5.60 7.06 -2.53
CA SER A 76 6.98 7.30 -2.09
C SER A 76 7.30 6.66 -0.73
N MET A 77 6.35 5.98 -0.10
CA MET A 77 6.60 5.27 1.17
C MET A 77 7.74 4.27 1.00
N GLY A 78 8.66 4.26 1.98
CA GLY A 78 9.85 3.41 1.94
C GLY A 78 10.95 3.89 0.98
N ASP A 79 10.82 5.06 0.35
CA ASP A 79 11.88 5.69 -0.43
C ASP A 79 12.73 6.59 0.45
N SER A 80 13.92 6.12 0.81
CA SER A 80 14.85 6.84 1.69
C SER A 80 15.44 8.12 1.06
N ALA A 81 15.35 8.27 -0.27
CA ALA A 81 15.89 9.42 -0.99
C ALA A 81 14.85 10.55 -1.18
N TRP A 82 13.56 10.20 -1.14
CA TRP A 82 12.49 11.18 -1.36
C TRP A 82 12.41 12.20 -0.23
N ARG A 83 12.30 13.47 -0.60
CA ARG A 83 12.11 14.59 0.34
C ARG A 83 11.13 15.60 -0.22
N PHE A 84 10.42 16.24 0.69
CA PHE A 84 9.64 17.43 0.41
C PHE A 84 10.21 18.60 1.25
N GLU A 85 10.56 19.67 0.57
CA GLU A 85 11.02 20.91 1.22
C GLU A 85 9.83 21.85 1.38
N SER A 86 9.47 22.15 2.63
CA SER A 86 8.37 23.06 2.92
C SER A 86 8.74 24.53 2.68
N PRO A 87 7.75 25.44 2.57
CA PRO A 87 8.01 26.89 2.46
C PRO A 87 8.82 27.47 3.62
N ALA A 88 8.71 26.91 4.82
CA ALA A 88 9.53 27.33 5.98
C ALA A 88 10.95 26.70 5.97
N GLY A 89 11.30 25.90 4.97
CA GLY A 89 12.62 25.30 4.80
C GLY A 89 12.84 24.01 5.60
N THR A 90 11.77 23.32 5.99
CA THR A 90 11.86 22.03 6.65
C THR A 90 11.80 20.90 5.61
N SER A 91 12.73 19.94 5.70
CA SER A 91 12.76 18.75 4.86
C SER A 91 11.96 17.63 5.53
N TYR A 92 10.91 17.15 4.85
CA TYR A 92 10.04 16.07 5.32
C TYR A 92 10.24 14.78 4.53
N ARG A 93 10.15 13.63 5.22
CA ARG A 93 10.11 12.29 4.62
C ARG A 93 8.66 11.86 4.34
N PRO A 94 8.45 10.82 3.50
CA PRO A 94 7.10 10.33 3.19
C PRO A 94 6.31 9.92 4.44
N GLU A 95 6.98 9.32 5.44
CA GLU A 95 6.40 8.91 6.71
C GLU A 95 5.85 10.10 7.50
N GLU A 96 6.57 11.22 7.51
CA GLU A 96 6.15 12.43 8.22
C GLU A 96 4.95 13.11 7.55
N ILE A 97 4.94 13.17 6.20
CA ILE A 97 3.78 13.68 5.44
C ILE A 97 2.55 12.79 5.67
N SER A 98 2.73 11.46 5.62
CA SER A 98 1.65 10.51 5.90
C SER A 98 1.16 10.63 7.34
N ALA A 99 2.05 10.89 8.29
CA ALA A 99 1.69 11.15 9.69
C ALA A 99 0.85 12.42 9.85
N VAL A 100 1.09 13.47 9.07
CA VAL A 100 0.25 14.69 9.07
C VAL A 100 -1.17 14.33 8.61
N ILE A 101 -1.32 13.50 7.56
CA ILE A 101 -2.63 13.01 7.12
C ILE A 101 -3.30 12.19 8.25
N LEU A 102 -2.57 11.26 8.85
CA LEU A 102 -3.07 10.41 9.94
C LEU A 102 -3.49 11.22 11.17
N ARG A 103 -2.78 12.30 11.50
CA ARG A 103 -3.17 13.22 12.59
C ARG A 103 -4.48 13.93 12.31
N ARG A 104 -4.72 14.34 11.05
CA ARG A 104 -6.01 14.91 10.65
C ARG A 104 -7.12 13.88 10.82
N LEU A 105 -6.93 12.66 10.30
CA LEU A 105 -7.91 11.58 10.42
C LEU A 105 -8.21 11.22 11.88
N LYS A 106 -7.16 11.18 12.72
CA LYS A 106 -7.32 10.97 14.17
C LYS A 106 -8.15 12.08 14.81
N ALA A 107 -7.86 13.33 14.51
CA ALA A 107 -8.59 14.49 15.07
C ALA A 107 -10.07 14.49 14.64
N ASP A 108 -10.35 14.18 13.37
CA ASP A 108 -11.72 14.05 12.86
C ASP A 108 -12.46 12.88 13.54
N ALA A 109 -11.79 11.73 13.76
CA ALA A 109 -12.35 10.61 14.49
C ALA A 109 -12.65 10.96 15.96
N GLU A 110 -11.73 11.64 16.64
CA GLU A 110 -11.92 12.10 18.03
C GLU A 110 -13.08 13.08 18.14
N LEU A 111 -13.26 13.97 17.17
CA LEU A 111 -14.39 14.89 17.09
C LEU A 111 -15.71 14.14 16.90
N ALA A 112 -15.76 13.19 15.96
CA ALA A 112 -16.96 12.41 15.67
C ALA A 112 -17.36 11.48 16.82
N LEU A 113 -16.39 10.96 17.58
CA LEU A 113 -16.61 10.06 18.72
C LEU A 113 -16.81 10.79 20.05
N GLY A 114 -16.41 12.06 20.14
CA GLY A 114 -16.41 12.83 21.39
C GLY A 114 -15.45 12.26 22.45
N SER A 115 -14.42 11.53 22.03
CA SER A 115 -13.47 10.85 22.93
C SER A 115 -12.13 10.60 22.25
N THR A 116 -11.08 10.33 23.04
CA THR A 116 -9.72 10.09 22.53
C THR A 116 -9.60 8.79 21.73
N VAL A 117 -8.79 8.83 20.70
CA VAL A 117 -8.38 7.68 19.87
C VAL A 117 -6.90 7.41 20.13
N THR A 118 -6.57 6.20 20.57
CA THR A 118 -5.19 5.79 20.89
C THR A 118 -4.67 4.72 19.95
N ASP A 119 -5.54 3.82 19.51
CA ASP A 119 -5.17 2.60 18.83
C ASP A 119 -5.73 2.60 17.40
N ALA A 120 -4.98 2.06 16.44
CA ALA A 120 -5.42 1.95 15.07
C ALA A 120 -4.91 0.68 14.38
N VAL A 121 -5.73 0.16 13.46
CA VAL A 121 -5.29 -0.70 12.37
C VAL A 121 -5.22 0.16 11.12
N ILE A 122 -4.08 0.17 10.45
CA ILE A 122 -3.83 0.96 9.22
C ILE A 122 -3.65 0.00 8.06
N THR A 123 -4.27 0.29 6.92
CA THR A 123 -4.18 -0.59 5.76
C THR A 123 -3.09 -0.19 4.78
N VAL A 124 -2.59 -1.20 4.08
CA VAL A 124 -1.60 -1.06 3.00
C VAL A 124 -1.99 -1.96 1.83
N PRO A 125 -1.57 -1.63 0.60
CA PRO A 125 -1.67 -2.54 -0.54
C PRO A 125 -1.04 -3.90 -0.22
N ALA A 126 -1.63 -4.99 -0.73
CA ALA A 126 -1.12 -6.34 -0.45
C ALA A 126 0.30 -6.52 -1.00
N TYR A 127 0.61 -5.88 -2.13
CA TYR A 127 1.91 -5.92 -2.79
C TYR A 127 2.95 -4.93 -2.22
N PHE A 128 2.66 -4.30 -1.07
CA PHE A 128 3.68 -3.50 -0.37
C PHE A 128 4.76 -4.42 0.18
N ASP A 129 6.01 -4.09 -0.14
CA ASP A 129 7.17 -4.69 0.51
C ASP A 129 7.22 -4.27 1.99
N ASP A 130 8.05 -4.95 2.73
CA ASP A 130 8.22 -4.75 4.16
C ASP A 130 8.73 -3.33 4.52
N ALA A 131 9.56 -2.66 3.65
CA ALA A 131 9.98 -1.27 3.88
C ALA A 131 8.78 -0.33 3.93
N ARG A 132 7.84 -0.48 2.99
CA ARG A 132 6.63 0.35 2.92
C ARG A 132 5.67 0.05 4.06
N ARG A 133 5.56 -1.22 4.48
CA ARG A 133 4.76 -1.63 5.64
C ARG A 133 5.30 -0.99 6.92
N LYS A 134 6.61 -1.09 7.16
CA LYS A 134 7.26 -0.43 8.30
C LYS A 134 7.11 1.08 8.23
N ALA A 135 7.33 1.71 7.08
CA ALA A 135 7.15 3.16 6.90
C ALA A 135 5.71 3.60 7.22
N THR A 136 4.70 2.77 6.88
CA THR A 136 3.31 3.04 7.24
C THR A 136 3.06 2.91 8.74
N LYS A 137 3.66 1.91 9.39
CA LYS A 137 3.61 1.76 10.85
C LYS A 137 4.27 2.96 11.54
N ASP A 138 5.47 3.35 11.09
CA ASP A 138 6.20 4.50 11.60
C ASP A 138 5.38 5.80 11.46
N ALA A 139 4.72 6.00 10.31
CA ALA A 139 3.82 7.14 10.11
C ALA A 139 2.66 7.17 11.14
N GLY A 140 2.08 6.01 11.44
CA GLY A 140 1.06 5.89 12.50
C GLY A 140 1.61 6.27 13.87
N GLU A 141 2.79 5.80 14.21
CA GLU A 141 3.45 6.14 15.48
C GLU A 141 3.86 7.61 15.56
N ILE A 142 4.34 8.22 14.46
CA ILE A 142 4.63 9.66 14.37
C ILE A 142 3.35 10.47 14.58
N ALA A 143 2.21 9.99 14.07
CA ALA A 143 0.89 10.61 14.27
C ALA A 143 0.37 10.49 15.72
N GLY A 144 1.05 9.76 16.58
CA GLY A 144 0.64 9.50 17.97
C GLY A 144 -0.47 8.45 18.09
N LEU A 145 -0.45 7.45 17.20
CA LEU A 145 -1.28 6.25 17.26
C LEU A 145 -0.44 5.05 17.70
N ASN A 146 -1.01 4.19 18.52
CA ASN A 146 -0.51 2.84 18.74
C ASN A 146 -1.02 1.97 17.59
N VAL A 147 -0.14 1.61 16.68
CA VAL A 147 -0.50 0.79 15.50
C VAL A 147 -0.58 -0.67 15.92
N LEU A 148 -1.82 -1.15 16.11
CA LEU A 148 -2.11 -2.54 16.52
C LEU A 148 -1.70 -3.54 15.44
N ARG A 149 -1.94 -3.19 14.18
CA ARG A 149 -1.60 -4.01 13.01
C ARG A 149 -1.55 -3.15 11.73
N VAL A 150 -0.68 -3.54 10.81
CA VAL A 150 -0.73 -3.12 9.40
C VAL A 150 -1.42 -4.24 8.62
N LEU A 151 -2.59 -3.95 8.03
CA LEU A 151 -3.47 -4.93 7.39
C LEU A 151 -3.50 -4.72 5.87
N ASN A 152 -3.54 -5.79 5.08
CA ASN A 152 -3.69 -5.71 3.63
C ASN A 152 -5.07 -5.16 3.24
N GLU A 153 -5.12 -4.20 2.30
CA GLU A 153 -6.35 -3.57 1.81
C GLU A 153 -7.37 -4.60 1.28
N PRO A 154 -7.00 -5.58 0.42
CA PRO A 154 -7.96 -6.58 -0.04
C PRO A 154 -8.46 -7.50 1.08
N THR A 155 -7.61 -7.79 2.07
CA THR A 155 -8.04 -8.55 3.26
C THR A 155 -9.04 -7.75 4.08
N ALA A 156 -8.82 -6.46 4.29
CA ALA A 156 -9.77 -5.59 4.97
C ALA A 156 -11.10 -5.53 4.20
N ALA A 157 -11.07 -5.35 2.88
CA ALA A 157 -12.28 -5.33 2.06
C ALA A 157 -13.07 -6.64 2.17
N ALA A 158 -12.39 -7.79 2.15
CA ALA A 158 -13.01 -9.09 2.34
C ALA A 158 -13.62 -9.28 3.74
N LEU A 159 -12.99 -8.75 4.79
CA LEU A 159 -13.56 -8.76 6.15
C LEU A 159 -14.88 -7.98 6.22
N SER A 160 -14.94 -6.80 5.58
CA SER A 160 -16.18 -6.02 5.48
C SER A 160 -17.26 -6.79 4.73
N PHE A 161 -16.91 -7.42 3.59
CA PHE A 161 -17.83 -8.25 2.80
C PHE A 161 -18.36 -9.45 3.58
N GLY A 162 -17.49 -10.17 4.29
CA GLY A 162 -17.85 -11.38 5.03
C GLY A 162 -18.80 -11.15 6.21
N LEU A 163 -18.91 -9.90 6.71
CA LEU A 163 -19.92 -9.54 7.71
C LEU A 163 -21.35 -9.48 7.13
N ASP A 164 -21.47 -8.95 5.92
CA ASP A 164 -22.78 -8.73 5.29
C ASP A 164 -23.30 -9.98 4.59
N THR A 165 -22.41 -10.92 4.26
CA THR A 165 -22.74 -12.13 3.51
C THR A 165 -22.26 -13.37 4.26
N ALA A 166 -23.18 -14.23 4.70
CA ALA A 166 -22.85 -15.54 5.28
C ALA A 166 -22.34 -16.56 4.22
N SER A 167 -21.79 -16.10 3.10
CA SER A 167 -21.42 -16.93 1.96
C SER A 167 -19.98 -17.41 2.04
N ASP A 168 -19.82 -18.73 2.21
CA ASP A 168 -18.55 -19.42 2.02
C ASP A 168 -18.23 -19.47 0.52
N GLY A 169 -16.96 -19.34 0.11
CA GLY A 169 -16.59 -19.48 -1.30
C GLY A 169 -15.23 -18.89 -1.68
N LEU A 170 -14.94 -18.96 -2.98
CA LEU A 170 -13.78 -18.32 -3.61
C LEU A 170 -14.12 -16.87 -3.96
N VAL A 171 -13.36 -15.96 -3.44
CA VAL A 171 -13.55 -14.50 -3.57
C VAL A 171 -12.34 -13.93 -4.27
N LEU A 172 -12.57 -13.21 -5.37
CA LEU A 172 -11.56 -12.36 -6.00
C LEU A 172 -11.79 -10.91 -5.55
N VAL A 173 -10.80 -10.34 -4.89
CA VAL A 173 -10.75 -8.91 -4.58
C VAL A 173 -9.87 -8.24 -5.62
N TYR A 174 -10.46 -7.33 -6.40
CA TYR A 174 -9.79 -6.55 -7.43
C TYR A 174 -9.80 -5.10 -6.98
N ASP A 175 -8.65 -4.62 -6.50
CA ASP A 175 -8.50 -3.26 -5.96
C ASP A 175 -7.69 -2.40 -6.92
N LEU A 176 -8.37 -1.49 -7.62
CA LEU A 176 -7.74 -0.48 -8.45
C LEU A 176 -7.98 0.89 -7.82
N GLY A 177 -7.00 1.31 -7.05
CA GLY A 177 -7.01 2.56 -6.32
C GLY A 177 -6.57 3.78 -7.14
N GLY A 178 -6.18 4.83 -6.45
CA GLY A 178 -5.63 6.04 -7.06
C GLY A 178 -4.18 5.90 -7.51
N GLY A 179 -3.40 5.03 -6.88
CA GLY A 179 -1.95 4.91 -7.13
C GLY A 179 -1.43 3.49 -7.28
N THR A 180 -2.19 2.49 -6.83
CA THR A 180 -1.82 1.08 -6.83
C THR A 180 -2.92 0.22 -7.43
N PHE A 181 -2.53 -0.94 -7.93
CA PHE A 181 -3.40 -2.04 -8.29
C PHE A 181 -3.01 -3.27 -7.47
N ASP A 182 -3.98 -3.90 -6.82
CA ASP A 182 -3.81 -5.14 -6.09
C ASP A 182 -4.92 -6.12 -6.49
N VAL A 183 -4.56 -7.38 -6.66
CA VAL A 183 -5.51 -8.47 -6.87
C VAL A 183 -5.21 -9.59 -5.88
N THR A 184 -6.24 -10.06 -5.18
CA THR A 184 -6.09 -11.10 -4.17
C THR A 184 -7.20 -12.12 -4.32
N LEU A 185 -6.81 -13.37 -4.45
CA LEU A 185 -7.70 -14.52 -4.42
C LEU A 185 -7.77 -15.07 -3.01
N MET A 186 -8.98 -15.21 -2.49
CA MET A 186 -9.22 -15.68 -1.12
C MET A 186 -10.25 -16.79 -1.09
N ARG A 187 -10.16 -17.63 -0.05
CA ARG A 187 -11.26 -18.51 0.37
C ARG A 187 -11.83 -17.99 1.67
N ILE A 188 -13.13 -17.75 1.67
CA ILE A 188 -13.89 -17.35 2.87
C ILE A 188 -14.76 -18.51 3.28
N GLY A 189 -14.78 -18.83 4.57
CA GLY A 189 -15.66 -19.87 5.09
C GLY A 189 -15.52 -20.07 6.59
N GLY A 190 -16.63 -20.20 7.30
CA GLY A 190 -16.61 -20.54 8.71
C GLY A 190 -15.93 -19.51 9.63
N GLY A 191 -15.85 -18.23 9.25
CA GLY A 191 -15.09 -17.18 9.96
C GLY A 191 -13.61 -17.15 9.61
N GLN A 192 -13.16 -18.01 8.67
CA GLN A 192 -11.79 -18.07 8.19
C GLN A 192 -11.66 -17.34 6.86
N PHE A 193 -10.65 -16.50 6.75
CA PHE A 193 -10.28 -15.72 5.56
C PHE A 193 -8.87 -16.16 5.16
N GLU A 194 -8.79 -17.02 4.15
CA GLU A 194 -7.54 -17.63 3.68
C GLU A 194 -7.13 -17.00 2.36
N VAL A 195 -6.02 -16.28 2.31
CA VAL A 195 -5.41 -15.82 1.07
C VAL A 195 -4.78 -17.01 0.35
N LEU A 196 -5.14 -17.22 -0.91
CA LEU A 196 -4.60 -18.27 -1.78
C LEU A 196 -3.49 -17.76 -2.68
N GLY A 197 -3.55 -16.48 -3.05
CA GLY A 197 -2.54 -15.79 -3.84
C GLY A 197 -2.84 -14.31 -3.93
N THR A 198 -1.79 -13.51 -4.12
CA THR A 198 -1.88 -12.07 -4.32
C THR A 198 -0.79 -11.61 -5.28
N ASP A 199 -1.11 -10.61 -6.10
CA ASP A 199 -0.15 -9.91 -6.97
C ASP A 199 -0.61 -8.46 -7.13
N GLY A 200 0.22 -7.60 -7.74
CA GLY A 200 -0.15 -6.20 -7.93
C GLY A 200 0.93 -5.35 -8.58
N ASP A 201 0.57 -4.10 -8.79
CA ASP A 201 1.49 -3.08 -9.28
C ASP A 201 1.36 -1.80 -8.46
N ARG A 202 2.42 -1.45 -7.74
CA ARG A 202 2.50 -0.26 -6.88
C ARG A 202 2.56 1.07 -7.65
N ASN A 203 2.68 1.01 -8.97
CA ASN A 203 2.76 2.16 -9.86
C ASN A 203 1.64 2.16 -10.91
N LEU A 204 0.54 1.47 -10.65
CA LEU A 204 -0.62 1.39 -11.54
C LEU A 204 -1.89 1.79 -10.78
N GLY A 205 -2.46 2.93 -11.12
CA GLY A 205 -3.68 3.43 -10.48
C GLY A 205 -4.26 4.64 -11.20
N GLY A 206 -5.29 5.23 -10.65
CA GLY A 206 -5.99 6.38 -11.22
C GLY A 206 -5.09 7.53 -11.66
N PHE A 207 -3.98 7.74 -10.96
CA PHE A 207 -2.93 8.69 -11.31
C PHE A 207 -2.33 8.43 -12.71
N ASP A 208 -2.12 7.18 -13.07
CA ASP A 208 -1.51 6.81 -14.35
C ASP A 208 -2.49 6.99 -15.49
N PHE A 209 -3.79 6.74 -15.25
CA PHE A 209 -4.87 7.07 -16.17
C PHE A 209 -4.98 8.58 -16.39
N ASP A 210 -4.85 9.38 -15.32
CA ASP A 210 -4.84 10.84 -15.41
C ASP A 210 -3.65 11.35 -16.23
N ASN A 211 -2.46 10.78 -16.05
CA ASN A 211 -1.28 11.13 -16.83
C ASN A 211 -1.47 10.90 -18.34
N ARG A 212 -2.13 9.79 -18.75
CA ARG A 212 -2.47 9.57 -20.17
C ARG A 212 -3.38 10.66 -20.72
N LEU A 213 -4.39 11.07 -19.95
CA LEU A 213 -5.25 12.19 -20.33
C LEU A 213 -4.51 13.52 -20.37
N MET A 214 -3.63 13.80 -19.41
CA MET A 214 -2.83 15.02 -19.39
C MET A 214 -1.99 15.16 -20.66
N VAL A 215 -1.26 14.12 -21.05
CA VAL A 215 -0.45 14.10 -22.27
C VAL A 215 -1.33 14.35 -23.50
N HIS A 216 -2.45 13.62 -23.61
CA HIS A 216 -3.38 13.80 -24.73
C HIS A 216 -3.93 15.23 -24.80
N ILE A 217 -4.34 15.82 -23.67
CA ILE A 217 -4.85 17.19 -23.64
C ILE A 217 -3.75 18.18 -24.05
N ALA A 218 -2.52 18.02 -23.58
CA ALA A 218 -1.39 18.88 -23.95
C ALA A 218 -1.12 18.82 -25.47
N GLU A 219 -1.09 17.62 -26.05
CA GLU A 219 -0.94 17.42 -27.50
C GLU A 219 -2.06 18.12 -28.29
N GLN A 220 -3.31 18.04 -27.83
CA GLN A 220 -4.45 18.70 -28.47
C GLN A 220 -4.39 20.22 -28.34
N VAL A 221 -3.84 20.78 -27.28
CA VAL A 221 -3.57 22.21 -27.10
C VAL A 221 -2.50 22.66 -28.10
N GLN A 222 -1.41 21.93 -28.22
CA GLN A 222 -0.33 22.21 -29.18
C GLN A 222 -0.84 22.13 -30.63
N ALA A 223 -1.67 21.13 -30.95
CA ALA A 223 -2.29 21.01 -32.29
C ALA A 223 -3.19 22.21 -32.66
N GLN A 224 -3.74 22.91 -31.65
CA GLN A 224 -4.49 24.16 -31.83
C GLN A 224 -3.60 25.41 -31.86
N GLY A 225 -2.27 25.24 -31.89
CA GLY A 225 -1.28 26.33 -31.88
C GLY A 225 -1.06 26.93 -30.49
N GLY A 226 -1.36 26.19 -29.41
CA GLY A 226 -1.06 26.54 -28.03
C GLY A 226 0.36 26.17 -27.61
N PRO A 227 0.79 26.63 -26.43
CA PRO A 227 2.08 26.26 -25.85
C PRO A 227 2.07 24.82 -25.32
N ASP A 228 3.24 24.34 -24.93
CA ASP A 228 3.34 23.15 -24.10
C ASP A 228 2.92 23.49 -22.66
N VAL A 229 1.77 22.95 -22.25
CA VAL A 229 1.20 23.20 -20.92
C VAL A 229 1.76 22.28 -19.84
N LEU A 230 2.70 21.40 -20.20
CA LEU A 230 3.42 20.54 -19.25
C LEU A 230 4.77 21.13 -18.82
N ASP A 231 5.26 22.18 -19.47
CA ASP A 231 6.54 22.82 -19.14
C ASP A 231 6.48 23.69 -17.86
N ASP A 232 5.29 24.10 -17.43
CA ASP A 232 5.07 24.93 -16.27
C ASP A 232 4.39 24.15 -15.13
N ALA A 233 4.90 24.23 -13.91
CA ALA A 233 4.42 23.47 -12.76
C ALA A 233 2.96 23.83 -12.39
N MET A 234 2.57 25.11 -12.47
CA MET A 234 1.19 25.53 -12.17
C MET A 234 0.22 25.03 -13.22
N GLN A 235 0.61 25.10 -14.51
CA GLN A 235 -0.20 24.59 -15.61
C GLN A 235 -0.33 23.06 -15.52
N THR A 236 0.75 22.36 -15.21
CA THR A 236 0.76 20.90 -15.01
C THR A 236 -0.17 20.49 -13.86
N ALA A 237 -0.13 21.19 -12.70
CA ALA A 237 -1.02 20.92 -11.57
C ALA A 237 -2.50 21.19 -11.94
N SER A 238 -2.78 22.33 -12.59
CA SER A 238 -4.13 22.66 -13.09
C SER A 238 -4.63 21.64 -14.13
N LEU A 239 -3.75 21.18 -15.02
CA LEU A 239 -4.10 20.18 -16.02
C LEU A 239 -4.38 18.81 -15.40
N ARG A 240 -3.64 18.42 -14.37
CA ARG A 240 -3.88 17.19 -13.60
C ARG A 240 -5.27 17.17 -12.98
N GLU A 241 -5.69 18.27 -12.33
CA GLU A 241 -7.04 18.38 -11.78
C GLU A 241 -8.10 18.23 -12.86
N LYS A 242 -7.92 18.90 -14.00
CA LYS A 242 -8.85 18.81 -15.14
C LYS A 242 -8.90 17.41 -15.74
N ALA A 243 -7.77 16.71 -15.82
CA ALA A 243 -7.70 15.34 -16.30
C ALA A 243 -8.42 14.37 -15.33
N GLU A 244 -8.22 14.50 -14.00
CA GLU A 244 -8.98 13.74 -13.00
C GLU A 244 -10.49 14.00 -13.15
N MET A 245 -10.90 15.26 -13.27
CA MET A 245 -12.32 15.60 -13.47
C MET A 245 -12.88 15.01 -14.76
N ALA A 246 -12.12 15.03 -15.86
CA ALA A 246 -12.51 14.46 -17.15
C ALA A 246 -12.66 12.92 -17.02
N LYS A 247 -11.69 12.22 -16.43
CA LYS A 247 -11.75 10.79 -16.13
C LYS A 247 -13.02 10.44 -15.36
N ARG A 248 -13.29 11.17 -14.28
CA ARG A 248 -14.50 10.97 -13.44
C ARG A 248 -15.78 11.20 -14.24
N SER A 249 -15.85 12.25 -15.05
CA SER A 249 -17.01 12.53 -15.89
C SER A 249 -17.26 11.42 -16.92
N LEU A 250 -16.18 10.89 -17.53
CA LEU A 250 -16.26 9.81 -18.52
C LEU A 250 -16.75 8.48 -17.94
N THR A 251 -16.84 8.33 -16.62
CA THR A 251 -17.51 7.15 -16.02
C THR A 251 -19.02 7.15 -16.26
N THR A 252 -19.62 8.32 -16.36
CA THR A 252 -21.09 8.49 -16.50
C THR A 252 -21.53 8.98 -17.87
N VAL A 253 -20.74 9.88 -18.50
CA VAL A 253 -21.07 10.43 -19.82
C VAL A 253 -20.15 9.88 -20.92
N ALA A 254 -20.64 9.88 -22.16
CA ALA A 254 -19.88 9.37 -23.30
C ALA A 254 -18.79 10.34 -23.80
N SER A 255 -18.88 11.62 -23.46
CA SER A 255 -17.95 12.66 -23.89
C SER A 255 -17.92 13.80 -22.89
N THR A 256 -16.75 14.44 -22.75
CA THR A 256 -16.56 15.62 -21.90
C THR A 256 -15.68 16.66 -22.61
N MET A 257 -15.77 17.93 -22.16
CA MET A 257 -14.98 19.03 -22.69
C MET A 257 -14.03 19.55 -21.62
N VAL A 258 -12.74 19.56 -21.94
CA VAL A 258 -11.71 20.19 -21.11
C VAL A 258 -11.34 21.55 -21.71
N ILE A 259 -11.32 22.59 -20.87
CA ILE A 259 -10.90 23.94 -21.29
C ILE A 259 -9.58 24.27 -20.60
N VAL A 260 -8.56 24.53 -21.43
CA VAL A 260 -7.25 24.97 -20.97
C VAL A 260 -7.09 26.45 -21.35
N ALA A 261 -6.92 27.31 -20.36
CA ALA A 261 -6.70 28.72 -20.54
C ALA A 261 -5.22 29.04 -20.36
N GLU A 262 -4.58 29.59 -21.38
CA GLU A 262 -3.17 29.95 -21.37
C GLU A 262 -2.87 31.13 -22.30
N GLY A 263 -2.03 32.06 -21.88
CA GLY A 263 -1.60 33.22 -22.65
C GLY A 263 -2.76 34.11 -23.13
N GLY A 264 -3.86 34.19 -22.38
CA GLY A 264 -5.07 34.93 -22.72
C GLY A 264 -5.94 34.24 -23.77
N ARG A 265 -5.67 32.99 -24.13
CA ARG A 265 -6.47 32.16 -25.04
C ARG A 265 -7.09 30.98 -24.30
N SER A 266 -8.16 30.44 -24.87
CA SER A 266 -8.81 29.22 -24.35
C SER A 266 -8.81 28.16 -25.44
N TYR A 267 -8.22 27.01 -25.11
CA TYR A 267 -8.18 25.83 -25.97
C TYR A 267 -9.23 24.84 -25.48
N ARG A 268 -10.01 24.30 -26.39
CA ARG A 268 -11.10 23.37 -26.10
C ARG A 268 -10.72 22.00 -26.60
N VAL A 269 -10.65 21.04 -25.68
CA VAL A 269 -10.33 19.63 -25.98
C VAL A 269 -11.54 18.79 -25.63
N GLN A 270 -12.20 18.26 -26.65
CA GLN A 270 -13.26 17.27 -26.46
C GLN A 270 -12.61 15.89 -26.32
N ILE A 271 -13.05 15.12 -25.33
CA ILE A 271 -12.56 13.76 -25.06
C ILE A 271 -13.76 12.84 -25.00
N ASP A 272 -13.80 11.86 -25.90
CA ASP A 272 -14.80 10.81 -25.89
C ASP A 272 -14.31 9.63 -25.02
N ARG A 273 -15.24 8.90 -24.39
CA ARG A 273 -14.91 7.73 -23.57
C ARG A 273 -14.08 6.70 -24.36
N SER A 274 -14.42 6.45 -25.62
CA SER A 274 -13.67 5.54 -26.49
C SER A 274 -12.22 5.97 -26.70
N THR A 275 -11.95 7.26 -26.81
CA THR A 275 -10.58 7.80 -26.89
C THR A 275 -9.84 7.55 -25.59
N PHE A 276 -10.47 7.84 -24.45
CA PHE A 276 -9.87 7.56 -23.13
C PHE A 276 -9.55 6.07 -22.94
N GLU A 277 -10.48 5.18 -23.30
CA GLU A 277 -10.29 3.72 -23.23
C GLU A 277 -9.13 3.26 -24.14
N GLN A 278 -8.96 3.84 -25.31
CA GLN A 278 -7.83 3.55 -26.21
C GLN A 278 -6.49 4.01 -25.64
N LEU A 279 -6.43 5.23 -25.06
CA LEU A 279 -5.22 5.81 -24.47
C LEU A 279 -4.71 5.02 -23.25
N THR A 280 -5.57 4.26 -22.62
CA THR A 280 -5.29 3.57 -21.33
C THR A 280 -5.40 2.04 -21.43
N MET A 281 -5.56 1.51 -22.64
CA MET A 281 -5.77 0.06 -22.85
C MET A 281 -4.60 -0.80 -22.34
N ASP A 282 -3.37 -0.30 -22.44
CA ASP A 282 -2.18 -0.98 -21.91
C ASP A 282 -2.22 -1.10 -20.38
N LEU A 283 -2.70 -0.07 -19.67
CA LEU A 283 -2.87 -0.11 -18.22
C LEU A 283 -3.92 -1.15 -17.82
N VAL A 284 -5.03 -1.20 -18.57
CA VAL A 284 -6.10 -2.18 -18.33
C VAL A 284 -5.62 -3.61 -18.57
N ARG A 285 -4.87 -3.86 -19.67
CA ARG A 285 -4.30 -5.19 -19.94
C ARG A 285 -3.35 -5.63 -18.85
N ARG A 286 -2.54 -4.72 -18.32
CA ARG A 286 -1.64 -5.06 -17.22
C ARG A 286 -2.39 -5.54 -15.98
N THR A 287 -3.56 -4.96 -15.66
CA THR A 287 -4.39 -5.48 -14.56
C THR A 287 -4.97 -6.86 -14.86
N GLU A 288 -5.32 -7.13 -16.13
CA GLU A 288 -5.78 -8.45 -16.61
C GLU A 288 -4.67 -9.50 -16.43
N ASP A 289 -3.47 -9.22 -16.97
CA ASP A 289 -2.32 -10.13 -16.91
C ASP A 289 -1.97 -10.52 -15.46
N LEU A 290 -1.93 -9.54 -14.54
CA LEU A 290 -1.66 -9.79 -13.12
C LEU A 290 -2.77 -10.61 -12.46
N THR A 291 -4.03 -10.39 -12.83
CA THR A 291 -5.16 -11.16 -12.30
C THR A 291 -5.12 -12.61 -12.79
N GLU A 292 -4.82 -12.82 -14.07
CA GLU A 292 -4.65 -14.15 -14.64
C GLU A 292 -3.49 -14.89 -13.97
N SER A 293 -2.37 -14.22 -13.71
CA SER A 293 -1.23 -14.81 -12.98
C SER A 293 -1.64 -15.36 -11.61
N VAL A 294 -2.41 -14.59 -10.82
CA VAL A 294 -2.88 -15.04 -9.49
C VAL A 294 -3.81 -16.26 -9.59
N LEU A 295 -4.72 -16.26 -10.55
CA LEU A 295 -5.65 -17.36 -10.75
C LEU A 295 -4.92 -18.62 -11.23
N ASP A 296 -4.00 -18.48 -12.17
CA ASP A 296 -3.22 -19.60 -12.72
C ASP A 296 -2.31 -20.24 -11.65
N GLU A 297 -1.62 -19.42 -10.84
CA GLU A 297 -0.78 -19.92 -9.74
C GLU A 297 -1.60 -20.67 -8.68
N ALA A 298 -2.82 -20.21 -8.41
CA ALA A 298 -3.73 -20.87 -7.48
C ALA A 298 -4.46 -22.08 -8.11
N GLY A 299 -4.35 -22.30 -9.44
CA GLY A 299 -5.06 -23.34 -10.16
C GLY A 299 -6.57 -23.13 -10.18
N VAL A 300 -7.03 -21.88 -10.19
CA VAL A 300 -8.44 -21.48 -10.13
C VAL A 300 -8.84 -20.82 -11.45
N ALA A 301 -9.93 -21.28 -12.06
CA ALA A 301 -10.49 -20.67 -13.26
C ALA A 301 -11.44 -19.51 -12.90
N TRP A 302 -11.60 -18.56 -13.80
CA TRP A 302 -12.50 -17.41 -13.62
C TRP A 302 -13.95 -17.80 -13.28
N ASP A 303 -14.47 -18.85 -13.89
CA ASP A 303 -15.83 -19.36 -13.69
C ASP A 303 -16.02 -20.10 -12.36
N SER A 304 -14.92 -20.43 -11.66
CA SER A 304 -14.93 -21.07 -10.33
C SER A 304 -15.06 -20.07 -9.20
N LEU A 305 -14.99 -18.77 -9.49
CA LEU A 305 -15.15 -17.72 -8.49
C LEU A 305 -16.61 -17.67 -8.00
N ASP A 306 -16.81 -17.62 -6.69
CA ASP A 306 -18.13 -17.44 -6.08
C ASP A 306 -18.48 -15.96 -5.91
N HIS A 307 -17.50 -15.12 -5.67
CA HIS A 307 -17.66 -13.68 -5.46
C HIS A 307 -16.59 -12.88 -6.17
N LEU A 308 -17.00 -11.68 -6.64
CA LEU A 308 -16.13 -10.69 -7.26
C LEU A 308 -16.31 -9.34 -6.57
N ILE A 309 -15.29 -8.89 -5.84
CA ILE A 309 -15.30 -7.65 -5.08
C ILE A 309 -14.44 -6.62 -5.80
N LEU A 310 -15.03 -5.49 -6.18
CA LEU A 310 -14.33 -4.36 -6.78
C LEU A 310 -14.13 -3.26 -5.74
N VAL A 311 -12.87 -2.94 -5.48
CA VAL A 311 -12.43 -1.94 -4.50
C VAL A 311 -11.64 -0.86 -5.21
N GLY A 312 -11.55 0.33 -4.60
CA GLY A 312 -10.85 1.48 -5.15
C GLY A 312 -11.67 2.27 -6.17
N GLY A 313 -11.53 3.58 -6.14
CA GLY A 313 -12.33 4.51 -6.95
C GLY A 313 -12.18 4.32 -8.46
N SER A 314 -11.05 3.78 -8.94
CA SER A 314 -10.78 3.54 -10.36
C SER A 314 -11.55 2.35 -10.93
N THR A 315 -12.06 1.44 -10.10
CA THR A 315 -12.97 0.35 -10.54
C THR A 315 -14.33 0.84 -11.01
N ARG A 316 -14.65 2.11 -10.75
CA ARG A 316 -15.87 2.76 -11.26
C ARG A 316 -15.83 3.02 -12.77
N MET A 317 -14.63 3.00 -13.39
CA MET A 317 -14.48 3.14 -14.84
C MET A 317 -15.17 1.98 -15.56
N PRO A 318 -16.08 2.27 -16.53
CA PRO A 318 -16.85 1.22 -17.21
C PRO A 318 -15.99 0.14 -17.86
N MET A 319 -14.85 0.52 -18.44
CA MET A 319 -13.94 -0.45 -19.08
C MET A 319 -13.37 -1.49 -18.12
N ILE A 320 -13.07 -1.08 -16.87
CA ILE A 320 -12.56 -1.99 -15.82
C ILE A 320 -13.66 -2.97 -15.40
N ARG A 321 -14.81 -2.42 -15.00
CA ARG A 321 -15.95 -3.25 -14.57
C ARG A 321 -16.37 -4.24 -15.66
N ASN A 322 -16.52 -3.78 -16.89
CA ASN A 322 -16.93 -4.61 -18.02
C ASN A 322 -15.90 -5.72 -18.32
N LEU A 323 -14.60 -5.42 -18.21
CA LEU A 323 -13.56 -6.42 -18.39
C LEU A 323 -13.69 -7.53 -17.33
N VAL A 324 -13.65 -7.18 -16.06
CA VAL A 324 -13.59 -8.16 -14.97
C VAL A 324 -14.88 -8.97 -14.88
N GLU A 325 -16.07 -8.33 -15.03
CA GLU A 325 -17.37 -9.03 -15.08
C GLU A 325 -17.49 -9.96 -16.29
N LYS A 326 -16.92 -9.59 -17.44
CA LYS A 326 -16.88 -10.43 -18.64
C LYS A 326 -15.99 -11.67 -18.45
N LEU A 327 -14.78 -11.49 -17.89
CA LEU A 327 -13.83 -12.57 -17.63
C LEU A 327 -14.39 -13.55 -16.58
N ALA A 328 -14.97 -13.04 -15.50
CA ALA A 328 -15.57 -13.85 -14.46
C ALA A 328 -16.93 -14.48 -14.86
N GLY A 329 -17.54 -14.04 -15.96
CA GLY A 329 -18.86 -14.51 -16.36
C GLY A 329 -19.98 -14.14 -15.38
N ARG A 330 -19.74 -13.20 -14.48
CA ARG A 330 -20.66 -12.77 -13.40
C ARG A 330 -20.52 -11.28 -13.09
N GLN A 331 -21.55 -10.72 -12.47
CA GLN A 331 -21.51 -9.34 -12.00
C GLN A 331 -20.72 -9.24 -10.69
N ALA A 332 -20.06 -8.10 -10.50
CA ALA A 332 -19.42 -7.77 -9.23
C ALA A 332 -20.47 -7.60 -8.12
N ASP A 333 -20.10 -8.01 -6.91
CA ASP A 333 -20.93 -7.87 -5.72
C ASP A 333 -21.16 -6.38 -5.41
N ARG A 334 -22.42 -6.01 -5.14
CA ARG A 334 -22.84 -4.63 -4.94
C ARG A 334 -23.00 -4.23 -3.48
N THR A 335 -22.83 -5.17 -2.57
CA THR A 335 -22.91 -4.94 -1.12
C THR A 335 -21.69 -4.17 -0.61
N VAL A 336 -20.57 -4.25 -1.32
CA VAL A 336 -19.32 -3.58 -0.95
C VAL A 336 -19.28 -2.18 -1.56
N HIS A 337 -19.10 -1.16 -0.70
CA HIS A 337 -18.85 0.20 -1.17
C HIS A 337 -17.36 0.38 -1.47
N PRO A 338 -16.94 0.66 -2.72
CA PRO A 338 -15.54 0.63 -3.13
C PRO A 338 -14.61 1.55 -2.35
N ASP A 339 -15.11 2.65 -1.80
CA ASP A 339 -14.30 3.66 -1.10
C ASP A 339 -14.38 3.51 0.45
N GLN A 340 -15.16 2.55 0.98
CA GLN A 340 -15.40 2.41 2.43
C GLN A 340 -15.03 1.04 2.98
N ALA A 341 -15.08 0.01 2.14
CA ALA A 341 -14.93 -1.38 2.55
C ALA A 341 -13.61 -1.65 3.31
N VAL A 342 -12.53 -1.02 2.86
CA VAL A 342 -11.20 -1.17 3.44
C VAL A 342 -11.16 -0.62 4.87
N ALA A 343 -11.67 0.60 5.10
CA ALA A 343 -11.71 1.19 6.43
C ALA A 343 -12.64 0.41 7.38
N LEU A 344 -13.80 -0.05 6.88
CA LEU A 344 -14.74 -0.86 7.67
C LEU A 344 -14.09 -2.18 8.11
N GLY A 345 -13.40 -2.89 7.20
CA GLY A 345 -12.68 -4.12 7.51
C GLY A 345 -11.51 -3.90 8.48
N ALA A 346 -10.79 -2.79 8.35
CA ALA A 346 -9.76 -2.40 9.30
C ALA A 346 -10.33 -2.15 10.71
N ALA A 347 -11.52 -1.55 10.82
CA ALA A 347 -12.22 -1.34 12.09
C ALA A 347 -12.65 -2.67 12.75
N ILE A 348 -13.08 -3.65 11.95
CA ILE A 348 -13.39 -5.00 12.43
C ILE A 348 -12.12 -5.61 13.04
N GLN A 349 -11.00 -5.57 12.32
CA GLN A 349 -9.72 -6.11 12.78
C GLN A 349 -9.24 -5.40 14.06
N ALA A 350 -9.39 -4.08 14.16
CA ALA A 350 -9.05 -3.31 15.34
C ALA A 350 -9.85 -3.78 16.57
N ALA A 351 -11.16 -3.96 16.41
CA ALA A 351 -12.04 -4.42 17.46
C ALA A 351 -11.71 -5.85 17.93
N VAL A 352 -11.41 -6.75 16.99
CA VAL A 352 -10.98 -8.12 17.29
C VAL A 352 -9.67 -8.11 18.09
N HIS A 353 -8.70 -7.30 17.70
CA HIS A 353 -7.41 -7.20 18.40
C HIS A 353 -7.58 -6.69 19.84
N VAL A 354 -8.37 -5.63 20.05
CA VAL A 354 -8.66 -5.08 21.37
C VAL A 354 -9.40 -6.10 22.24
N SER A 355 -10.37 -6.82 21.69
CA SER A 355 -11.12 -7.85 22.43
C SER A 355 -10.21 -9.01 22.86
N ALA A 356 -9.35 -9.48 21.96
CA ALA A 356 -8.36 -10.54 22.26
C ALA A 356 -7.40 -10.11 23.37
N SER A 357 -6.90 -8.88 23.33
CA SER A 357 -6.02 -8.31 24.35
C SER A 357 -6.70 -8.16 25.71
N ALA A 358 -8.03 -7.95 25.73
CA ALA A 358 -8.85 -7.90 26.94
C ALA A 358 -9.26 -9.30 27.45
N GLY A 359 -8.85 -10.38 26.78
CA GLY A 359 -9.22 -11.76 27.12
C GLY A 359 -10.70 -12.07 26.83
N THR A 360 -11.34 -11.30 25.96
CA THR A 360 -12.71 -11.49 25.47
C THR A 360 -12.70 -11.86 24.00
N SER A 361 -13.70 -12.58 23.53
CA SER A 361 -13.91 -12.82 22.10
C SER A 361 -15.01 -11.89 21.58
N LEU A 362 -14.72 -11.16 20.52
CA LEU A 362 -15.75 -10.42 19.82
C LEU A 362 -16.49 -11.41 18.89
N ASP A 363 -17.78 -11.58 19.12
CA ASP A 363 -18.61 -12.41 18.25
C ASP A 363 -19.10 -11.58 17.05
N VAL A 364 -18.28 -11.51 16.02
CA VAL A 364 -18.59 -10.77 14.78
C VAL A 364 -19.18 -11.70 13.72
N PHE A 365 -18.94 -13.02 13.87
CA PHE A 365 -19.29 -14.04 12.87
C PHE A 365 -20.13 -15.18 13.48
N GLU A 366 -21.21 -14.86 14.18
CA GLU A 366 -22.20 -15.83 14.73
C GLU A 366 -21.56 -16.99 15.52
N GLY A 367 -20.70 -16.69 16.50
CA GLY A 367 -20.03 -17.68 17.34
C GLY A 367 -18.75 -18.28 16.74
N LYS A 368 -18.28 -17.78 15.60
CA LYS A 368 -17.02 -18.19 14.99
C LYS A 368 -15.91 -17.18 15.28
N SER A 369 -14.74 -17.66 15.64
CA SER A 369 -13.57 -16.78 15.79
C SER A 369 -13.05 -16.34 14.41
N LEU A 370 -12.81 -15.03 14.25
CA LEU A 370 -12.16 -14.50 13.06
C LEU A 370 -10.72 -15.05 12.97
N GLN A 371 -10.40 -15.64 11.83
CA GLN A 371 -9.07 -16.11 11.49
C GLN A 371 -8.67 -15.59 10.12
N VAL A 372 -7.60 -14.80 10.05
CA VAL A 372 -7.02 -14.32 8.81
C VAL A 372 -5.71 -15.07 8.58
N LEU A 373 -5.64 -15.84 7.50
CA LEU A 373 -4.45 -16.55 7.04
C LEU A 373 -3.92 -15.84 5.81
N ASP A 374 -2.85 -15.09 5.99
CA ASP A 374 -2.22 -14.28 4.94
C ASP A 374 -1.06 -15.04 4.29
N VAL A 375 -0.49 -14.46 3.21
CA VAL A 375 0.66 -15.01 2.49
C VAL A 375 1.74 -13.94 2.33
N THR A 376 2.97 -14.37 2.03
CA THR A 376 4.06 -13.47 1.65
C THR A 376 3.77 -12.83 0.29
N SER A 377 3.91 -11.52 0.18
CA SER A 377 3.71 -10.80 -1.08
C SER A 377 4.88 -10.93 -2.06
N GLN A 378 6.09 -11.20 -1.54
CA GLN A 378 7.30 -11.36 -2.33
C GLN A 378 8.15 -12.51 -1.78
N ALA A 379 8.97 -13.12 -2.63
CA ALA A 379 9.93 -14.11 -2.16
C ALA A 379 11.04 -13.47 -1.32
N LEU A 380 11.51 -14.22 -0.32
CA LEU A 380 12.73 -13.93 0.43
C LEU A 380 13.85 -14.85 0.01
N GLY A 381 15.01 -14.28 -0.28
CA GLY A 381 16.19 -15.00 -0.67
C GLY A 381 17.46 -14.49 0.00
N THR A 382 18.58 -15.09 -0.38
CA THR A 382 19.93 -14.64 -0.01
C THR A 382 20.87 -14.76 -1.22
N LEU A 383 21.79 -13.82 -1.34
CA LEU A 383 22.83 -13.90 -2.36
C LEU A 383 23.91 -14.89 -1.94
N ALA A 384 24.21 -15.83 -2.79
CA ALA A 384 25.29 -16.76 -2.60
C ALA A 384 25.94 -17.15 -3.94
N LEU A 385 27.17 -17.68 -3.89
CA LEU A 385 27.83 -18.21 -5.08
C LEU A 385 27.08 -19.43 -5.61
N ASP A 386 26.94 -19.52 -6.94
CA ASP A 386 26.39 -20.72 -7.59
C ASP A 386 27.26 -21.93 -7.24
N GLY A 387 26.62 -23.01 -6.78
CA GLY A 387 27.33 -24.26 -6.48
C GLY A 387 28.02 -24.90 -7.69
N ASN A 388 27.63 -24.54 -8.90
CA ASN A 388 28.20 -25.04 -10.15
C ASN A 388 29.26 -24.09 -10.75
N ASP A 389 29.17 -22.78 -10.41
CA ASP A 389 30.15 -21.76 -10.83
C ASP A 389 30.45 -20.79 -9.68
N SER A 390 31.58 -21.02 -9.02
CA SER A 390 32.03 -20.21 -7.89
C SER A 390 32.38 -18.73 -8.23
N ARG A 391 32.07 -18.27 -9.42
CA ARG A 391 32.26 -16.88 -9.87
C ARG A 391 30.93 -16.13 -10.05
N THR A 392 29.82 -16.86 -10.12
CA THR A 392 28.50 -16.29 -10.37
C THR A 392 27.73 -16.19 -9.05
N MET A 393 27.24 -15.00 -8.73
CA MET A 393 26.31 -14.79 -7.63
C MET A 393 24.89 -15.09 -8.08
N MET A 394 24.12 -15.76 -7.24
CA MET A 394 22.70 -16.07 -7.48
C MET A 394 21.86 -15.69 -6.26
N ASN A 395 20.63 -15.30 -6.52
CA ASN A 395 19.62 -15.21 -5.47
C ASN A 395 19.02 -16.58 -5.19
N ASN A 396 19.25 -17.08 -3.99
CA ASN A 396 18.69 -18.34 -3.50
C ASN A 396 17.41 -18.05 -2.72
N ILE A 397 16.27 -18.40 -3.29
CA ILE A 397 14.96 -18.19 -2.68
C ILE A 397 14.75 -19.21 -1.55
N LEU A 398 14.60 -18.73 -0.31
CA LEU A 398 14.32 -19.56 0.87
C LEU A 398 12.82 -19.64 1.16
N ILE A 399 12.10 -18.54 1.05
CA ILE A 399 10.64 -18.47 1.21
C ILE A 399 10.06 -17.91 -0.09
N PRO A 400 9.36 -18.73 -0.89
CA PRO A 400 8.68 -18.27 -2.11
C PRO A 400 7.56 -17.25 -1.82
N ARG A 401 7.19 -16.44 -2.81
CA ARG A 401 5.97 -15.63 -2.74
C ARG A 401 4.73 -16.53 -2.56
N ASN A 402 3.65 -15.98 -2.11
CA ASN A 402 2.40 -16.68 -1.84
C ASN A 402 2.55 -17.85 -0.83
N THR A 403 3.62 -17.83 0.00
CA THR A 403 3.78 -18.78 1.11
C THR A 403 2.94 -18.33 2.30
N LYS A 404 2.11 -19.24 2.86
CA LYS A 404 1.29 -18.96 4.05
C LYS A 404 2.15 -18.55 5.25
N ILE A 405 1.74 -17.51 5.97
CA ILE A 405 2.39 -17.04 7.17
C ILE A 405 1.59 -17.41 8.43
N PRO A 406 2.27 -17.66 9.57
CA PRO A 406 3.72 -17.59 9.78
C PRO A 406 4.47 -18.70 9.03
N ALA A 407 5.66 -18.40 8.54
CA ALA A 407 6.49 -19.31 7.76
C ALA A 407 7.93 -19.34 8.31
N LYS A 408 8.59 -20.48 8.21
CA LYS A 408 10.03 -20.62 8.48
C LYS A 408 10.67 -21.53 7.43
N SER A 409 11.81 -21.11 6.90
CA SER A 409 12.61 -21.90 5.97
C SER A 409 14.10 -21.77 6.29
N SER A 410 14.88 -22.77 5.96
CA SER A 410 16.32 -22.81 6.22
C SER A 410 17.05 -23.46 5.08
N GLN A 411 18.24 -22.93 4.75
CA GLN A 411 19.14 -23.53 3.75
C GLN A 411 20.57 -23.52 4.26
N ASP A 412 21.32 -24.56 3.90
CA ASP A 412 22.74 -24.69 4.26
C ASP A 412 23.61 -24.14 3.13
N PHE A 413 24.51 -23.25 3.51
CA PHE A 413 25.53 -22.64 2.65
C PHE A 413 26.90 -23.06 3.13
N TYR A 414 27.93 -22.84 2.33
CA TYR A 414 29.27 -23.34 2.64
C TYR A 414 30.29 -22.23 2.47
N THR A 415 31.32 -22.24 3.31
CA THR A 415 32.47 -21.34 3.16
C THR A 415 33.11 -21.50 1.78
N SER A 416 33.43 -20.39 1.12
CA SER A 416 33.96 -20.35 -0.26
C SER A 416 35.48 -20.42 -0.35
N SER A 417 36.19 -20.24 0.77
CA SER A 417 37.66 -20.22 0.83
C SER A 417 38.22 -20.84 2.10
N ASP A 418 39.48 -21.28 2.03
CA ASP A 418 40.21 -21.74 3.20
C ASP A 418 40.50 -20.58 4.16
N GLN A 419 40.49 -20.91 5.49
CA GLN A 419 40.71 -19.95 6.57
C GLN A 419 39.70 -18.79 6.57
N GLN A 420 38.50 -19.01 6.09
CA GLN A 420 37.42 -18.02 6.15
C GLN A 420 37.03 -17.75 7.61
N THR A 421 36.98 -16.47 7.99
CA THR A 421 36.70 -16.02 9.39
C THR A 421 35.40 -15.25 9.54
N SER A 422 34.65 -15.09 8.46
CA SER A 422 33.31 -14.44 8.51
C SER A 422 32.41 -14.96 7.42
N VAL A 423 31.09 -14.84 7.65
CA VAL A 423 30.05 -15.02 6.64
C VAL A 423 29.32 -13.69 6.46
N HIS A 424 29.09 -13.31 5.22
CA HIS A 424 28.26 -12.16 4.85
C HIS A 424 26.93 -12.68 4.37
N VAL A 425 25.85 -12.22 4.99
CA VAL A 425 24.48 -12.62 4.66
C VAL A 425 23.76 -11.39 4.14
N GLU A 426 23.36 -11.44 2.88
CA GLU A 426 22.51 -10.44 2.23
C GLU A 426 21.10 -11.01 2.09
N VAL A 427 20.13 -10.34 2.65
CA VAL A 427 18.72 -10.73 2.56
C VAL A 427 18.09 -10.00 1.40
N THR A 428 17.45 -10.75 0.50
CA THR A 428 16.86 -10.21 -0.72
C THR A 428 15.34 -10.35 -0.74
N GLN A 429 14.67 -9.43 -1.43
CA GLN A 429 13.27 -9.54 -1.85
C GLN A 429 13.18 -9.54 -3.37
N GLY A 430 12.41 -10.49 -3.92
CA GLY A 430 12.19 -10.67 -5.35
C GLY A 430 12.20 -12.14 -5.75
N ASP A 431 11.48 -12.45 -6.84
CA ASP A 431 11.25 -13.81 -7.31
C ASP A 431 12.30 -14.28 -8.35
N ASP A 432 13.22 -13.39 -8.77
CA ASP A 432 14.23 -13.73 -9.75
C ASP A 432 15.46 -14.37 -9.09
N THR A 433 16.12 -15.25 -9.81
CA THR A 433 17.41 -15.84 -9.42
C THR A 433 18.60 -14.94 -9.76
N ASP A 434 18.42 -14.01 -10.69
CA ASP A 434 19.44 -13.02 -11.05
C ASP A 434 19.48 -11.88 -10.01
N PRO A 435 20.66 -11.60 -9.39
CA PRO A 435 20.80 -10.53 -8.42
C PRO A 435 20.44 -9.12 -8.92
N GLU A 436 20.47 -8.87 -10.23
CA GLU A 436 20.13 -7.56 -10.80
C GLU A 436 18.62 -7.25 -10.72
N TYR A 437 17.77 -8.27 -10.57
CA TYR A 437 16.30 -8.14 -10.53
C TYR A 437 15.71 -8.29 -9.12
N VAL A 438 16.55 -8.37 -8.09
CA VAL A 438 16.10 -8.45 -6.69
C VAL A 438 16.63 -7.28 -5.88
N VAL A 439 15.96 -6.97 -4.78
CA VAL A 439 16.34 -5.87 -3.89
C VAL A 439 16.98 -6.43 -2.63
N VAL A 440 18.19 -6.01 -2.30
CA VAL A 440 18.82 -6.30 -1.01
C VAL A 440 18.12 -5.43 0.05
N ILE A 441 17.51 -6.09 1.03
CA ILE A 441 16.72 -5.44 2.08
C ILE A 441 17.42 -5.38 3.42
N GLY A 442 18.50 -6.11 3.59
CA GLY A 442 19.34 -6.09 4.79
C GLY A 442 20.58 -6.93 4.58
N GLU A 443 21.62 -6.62 5.32
CA GLU A 443 22.89 -7.34 5.27
C GLU A 443 23.55 -7.41 6.65
N LYS A 444 24.27 -8.48 6.91
CA LYS A 444 25.08 -8.62 8.13
C LYS A 444 26.29 -9.50 7.93
N THR A 445 27.45 -9.03 8.41
CA THR A 445 28.65 -9.84 8.49
C THR A 445 28.79 -10.41 9.89
N LEU A 446 28.91 -11.74 9.97
CA LEU A 446 29.00 -12.49 11.22
C LEU A 446 30.34 -13.22 11.32
N PRO A 447 31.04 -13.16 12.46
CA PRO A 447 32.31 -13.84 12.64
C PRO A 447 32.12 -15.34 12.81
N ILE A 448 33.01 -16.13 12.20
CA ILE A 448 33.16 -17.57 12.41
C ILE A 448 34.60 -17.89 12.76
N PRO A 449 34.89 -19.04 13.39
CA PRO A 449 36.27 -19.56 13.52
C PRO A 449 36.89 -19.73 12.12
N PRO A 450 38.21 -19.69 11.98
CA PRO A 450 38.87 -19.96 10.72
C PRO A 450 38.58 -21.38 10.26
N TYR A 451 37.68 -21.49 9.25
CA TYR A 451 37.27 -22.77 8.67
C TYR A 451 37.90 -23.00 7.31
N PRO A 452 38.09 -24.27 6.91
CA PRO A 452 38.42 -24.60 5.52
C PRO A 452 37.25 -24.31 4.61
N GLN A 453 37.49 -24.28 3.30
CA GLN A 453 36.46 -24.25 2.27
C GLN A 453 35.49 -25.45 2.48
N GLY A 454 34.19 -25.20 2.34
CA GLY A 454 33.14 -26.20 2.45
C GLY A 454 32.60 -26.41 3.87
N ALA A 455 32.97 -25.59 4.85
CA ALA A 455 32.35 -25.64 6.17
C ALA A 455 30.89 -25.15 6.14
N PRO A 456 29.92 -25.90 6.69
CA PRO A 456 28.51 -25.58 6.55
C PRO A 456 28.05 -24.49 7.54
N VAL A 457 27.25 -23.55 7.02
CA VAL A 457 26.55 -22.50 7.75
C VAL A 457 25.10 -22.50 7.34
N ARG A 458 24.17 -22.55 8.29
CA ARG A 458 22.73 -22.50 8.03
C ARG A 458 22.22 -21.07 8.15
N VAL A 459 21.51 -20.61 7.12
CA VAL A 459 20.72 -19.40 7.14
C VAL A 459 19.24 -19.79 7.25
N SER A 460 18.54 -19.22 8.22
CA SER A 460 17.11 -19.48 8.46
C SER A 460 16.35 -18.17 8.42
N TYR A 461 15.26 -18.15 7.69
CA TYR A 461 14.32 -17.03 7.63
C TYR A 461 12.99 -17.44 8.24
N ALA A 462 12.35 -16.51 8.94
CA ALA A 462 11.00 -16.66 9.42
C ALA A 462 10.20 -15.37 9.17
N TYR A 463 8.95 -15.55 8.79
CA TYR A 463 7.91 -14.52 8.85
C TYR A 463 6.99 -14.80 10.03
N ASP A 464 6.65 -13.77 10.79
CA ASP A 464 5.57 -13.84 11.76
C ASP A 464 4.21 -13.48 11.14
N ILE A 465 3.15 -13.47 11.95
CA ILE A 465 1.79 -13.12 11.54
C ILE A 465 1.66 -11.66 11.08
N ASP A 466 2.54 -10.77 11.52
CA ASP A 466 2.57 -9.35 11.16
C ASP A 466 3.51 -9.07 9.98
N GLN A 467 4.03 -10.13 9.35
CA GLN A 467 5.00 -10.10 8.26
C GLN A 467 6.36 -9.51 8.64
N THR A 468 6.74 -9.60 9.93
CA THR A 468 8.10 -9.24 10.36
C THR A 468 9.06 -10.35 9.98
N ILE A 469 10.22 -9.97 9.45
CA ILE A 469 11.25 -10.91 8.98
C ILE A 469 12.32 -11.09 10.06
N PHE A 470 12.54 -12.32 10.45
CA PHE A 470 13.60 -12.72 11.39
C PHE A 470 14.65 -13.57 10.66
N VAL A 471 15.91 -13.24 10.90
CA VAL A 471 17.05 -13.98 10.33
C VAL A 471 17.88 -14.60 11.45
N GLU A 472 18.14 -15.91 11.32
CA GLU A 472 19.03 -16.67 12.22
C GLU A 472 20.16 -17.28 11.39
N VAL A 473 21.40 -17.16 11.86
CA VAL A 473 22.57 -17.78 11.22
C VAL A 473 23.25 -18.70 12.21
N THR A 474 23.40 -19.97 11.84
CA THR A 474 23.97 -21.02 12.67
C THR A 474 25.20 -21.63 12.04
N ASP A 475 26.31 -21.62 12.76
CA ASP A 475 27.51 -22.39 12.44
C ASP A 475 27.24 -23.86 12.73
N LEU A 476 27.13 -24.69 11.71
CA LEU A 476 26.83 -26.10 11.83
C LEU A 476 28.08 -26.93 12.25
N THR A 477 29.27 -26.40 11.99
CA THR A 477 30.53 -27.06 12.41
C THR A 477 30.68 -27.01 13.92
N ALA A 478 30.43 -25.83 14.51
CA ALA A 478 30.44 -25.67 15.97
C ALA A 478 29.09 -25.97 16.64
N ASN A 479 28.05 -26.22 15.87
CA ASN A 479 26.64 -26.31 16.30
C ASN A 479 26.23 -25.15 17.23
N LYS A 480 26.51 -23.92 16.75
CA LYS A 480 26.31 -22.68 17.52
C LYS A 480 25.59 -21.63 16.70
N LEU A 481 24.56 -21.01 17.29
CA LEU A 481 23.96 -19.79 16.76
C LEU A 481 25.00 -18.67 16.81
N ILE A 482 25.36 -18.10 15.66
CA ILE A 482 26.36 -17.04 15.51
C ILE A 482 25.77 -15.66 15.36
N GLY A 483 24.49 -15.56 15.03
CA GLY A 483 23.77 -14.31 14.99
C GLY A 483 22.30 -14.46 14.72
N THR A 484 21.54 -13.54 15.30
CA THR A 484 20.17 -13.23 14.93
C THR A 484 20.13 -11.76 14.56
N PHE A 485 19.31 -11.41 13.61
CA PHE A 485 19.03 -10.01 13.33
C PHE A 485 17.64 -9.87 12.68
N ASP A 486 17.00 -8.80 13.08
CA ASP A 486 15.85 -8.29 12.36
C ASP A 486 16.35 -7.48 11.20
N ILE A 487 15.56 -7.36 10.16
CA ILE A 487 15.97 -6.55 9.00
C ILE A 487 15.75 -5.08 9.37
N ASP A 488 16.78 -4.47 9.97
CA ASP A 488 16.87 -3.01 10.09
C ASP A 488 17.18 -2.43 8.71
N ARG A 489 16.16 -1.93 8.04
CA ARG A 489 16.31 -1.46 6.67
C ARG A 489 16.97 -0.11 6.60
N ILE A 490 17.94 0.00 5.71
CA ILE A 490 18.58 1.26 5.30
C ILE A 490 17.53 2.30 4.81
N ALA A 491 16.39 1.83 4.32
CA ALA A 491 15.33 2.68 3.81
C ALA A 491 14.45 3.32 4.89
N ASN A 492 14.33 2.72 6.09
CA ASN A 492 13.42 3.16 7.14
C ASN A 492 14.08 4.11 8.14
N LEU A 493 13.25 4.76 8.95
CA LEU A 493 13.72 5.59 10.06
C LEU A 493 14.40 4.74 11.14
N THR A 494 15.55 5.20 11.61
CA THR A 494 16.13 4.69 12.86
C THR A 494 15.28 5.15 14.05
N ASP A 495 15.46 4.54 15.23
CA ASP A 495 14.72 4.93 16.44
C ASP A 495 14.93 6.40 16.81
N ASP A 496 16.14 6.93 16.61
CA ASP A 496 16.46 8.35 16.87
C ASP A 496 15.77 9.28 15.87
N GLU A 497 15.76 8.90 14.58
CA GLU A 497 15.04 9.63 13.53
C GLU A 497 13.54 9.59 13.75
N LEU A 498 12.99 8.44 14.15
CA LEU A 498 11.58 8.26 14.50
C LEU A 498 11.20 9.17 15.69
N GLY A 499 12.03 9.22 16.72
CA GLY A 499 11.85 10.13 17.86
C GLY A 499 11.84 11.60 17.43
N THR A 500 12.79 11.97 16.57
CA THR A 500 12.88 13.34 16.03
C THR A 500 11.65 13.68 15.18
N ALA A 501 11.19 12.77 14.33
CA ALA A 501 10.00 12.96 13.50
C ALA A 501 8.72 13.08 14.36
N LYS A 502 8.57 12.26 15.42
CA LYS A 502 7.48 12.37 16.39
C LYS A 502 7.43 13.75 17.02
N ASP A 503 8.57 14.25 17.50
CA ASP A 503 8.67 15.58 18.14
C ASP A 503 8.36 16.71 17.14
N ARG A 504 8.82 16.58 15.89
CA ARG A 504 8.57 17.57 14.84
C ARG A 504 7.09 17.63 14.50
N VAL A 505 6.50 16.52 14.14
CA VAL A 505 5.09 16.44 13.71
C VAL A 505 4.14 16.77 14.88
N ALA A 506 4.49 16.43 16.13
CA ALA A 506 3.69 16.79 17.30
C ALA A 506 3.54 18.31 17.51
N ARG A 507 4.50 19.11 17.04
CA ARG A 507 4.46 20.58 17.15
C ARG A 507 3.64 21.27 16.07
N LEU A 508 3.27 20.55 15.01
CA LEU A 508 2.47 21.11 13.93
C LEU A 508 1.00 21.26 14.39
N THR A 509 0.39 22.37 14.02
CA THR A 509 -1.07 22.54 14.12
C THR A 509 -1.67 22.08 12.79
N VAL A 510 -2.29 20.90 12.76
CA VAL A 510 -2.88 20.35 11.54
C VAL A 510 -4.33 20.80 11.44
N SER A 511 -4.68 21.45 10.32
CA SER A 511 -6.01 21.97 10.00
C SER A 511 -6.68 21.17 8.87
#